data_41e2eca33249126a89399b90a560f518
#
_entry.id   41e2eca33249126a89399b90a560f518
#
_cell.length_a   1.000
_cell.length_b   1.000
_cell.length_c   1.000
_cell.angle_alpha   90.00
_cell.angle_beta   90.00
_cell.angle_gamma   90.00
#
_symmetry.space_group_name_H-M   'P 1'
#
loop_
_entity.id
_entity.type
_entity.pdbx_description
1 polymer ?
#
loop_
_entity_poly.entity_id
_entity_poly.type
_entity_poly.pdbx_seq_one_letter_code
_entity_poly.pdbx_strand_id
1 'polypeptide(L)'
;FVVGELAGTHGVKRPGGSALNAGQVGSMRAAQRIAHLYHDDAIDDGAFARAAQAAVRRFGGLIAAAESPAAEALDAQAVVRDIQHRMSAHAGMVRSAAGVKAALAEARDQWKRIRTAGLKGSAIEALEARELALAQLGFLTAVDALLKRGSGSRGSHLVTDPSGELPHRDLGDEWRFIGENLALRDEILTVTYDAAADAFTTAAVAPRRAEATDDWFENTWAAYRDASVF
;
A
#
# COMPACT_ATOMS: atom_id res chain seq x y z
N PHE A 1 -5.78 9.78 11.29
CA PHE A 1 -7.02 9.40 10.58
C PHE A 1 -6.73 9.33 9.09
N VAL A 2 -7.02 8.21 8.47
CA VAL A 2 -6.84 7.99 7.04
C VAL A 2 -8.21 8.13 6.37
N VAL A 3 -8.32 9.00 5.37
CA VAL A 3 -9.58 9.30 4.69
C VAL A 3 -9.40 9.31 3.17
N GLY A 4 -10.51 9.27 2.44
CA GLY A 4 -10.51 9.28 0.98
C GLY A 4 -9.93 8.00 0.38
N GLU A 5 -9.26 8.11 -0.74
CA GLU A 5 -8.71 6.98 -1.48
C GLU A 5 -7.64 6.21 -0.71
N LEU A 6 -6.83 6.91 0.08
CA LEU A 6 -5.81 6.32 0.93
C LEU A 6 -6.38 5.36 1.98
N ALA A 7 -7.67 5.52 2.35
CA ALA A 7 -8.36 4.58 3.25
C ALA A 7 -8.66 3.22 2.60
N GLY A 8 -8.41 3.05 1.30
CA GLY A 8 -8.62 1.80 0.58
C GLY A 8 -10.09 1.41 0.38
N THR A 9 -11.03 2.33 0.55
CA THR A 9 -12.47 2.04 0.55
C THR A 9 -13.14 2.14 -0.81
N HIS A 10 -12.43 2.61 -1.84
CA HIS A 10 -13.03 2.88 -3.16
C HIS A 10 -13.26 1.63 -4.00
N GLY A 11 -12.46 0.57 -3.81
CA GLY A 11 -12.48 -0.60 -4.66
C GLY A 11 -11.98 -0.32 -6.10
N VAL A 12 -12.14 -1.31 -6.97
CA VAL A 12 -11.70 -1.24 -8.38
C VAL A 12 -12.77 -0.63 -9.29
N LYS A 13 -14.04 -0.91 -9.00
CA LYS A 13 -15.19 -0.38 -9.75
C LYS A 13 -15.91 0.65 -8.89
N ARG A 14 -15.90 1.88 -9.32
CA ARG A 14 -16.62 2.96 -8.66
C ARG A 14 -17.12 4.00 -9.66
N PRO A 15 -18.25 4.68 -9.40
CA PRO A 15 -18.69 5.81 -10.22
C PRO A 15 -17.68 6.96 -10.15
N GLY A 16 -17.58 7.72 -11.24
CA GLY A 16 -16.86 9.00 -11.23
C GLY A 16 -17.46 9.93 -10.17
N GLY A 17 -16.63 10.78 -9.56
CA GLY A 17 -17.06 11.70 -8.50
C GLY A 17 -17.16 11.09 -7.09
N SER A 18 -17.34 9.78 -6.95
CA SER A 18 -17.41 9.14 -5.62
C SER A 18 -16.13 9.32 -4.79
N ALA A 19 -14.98 9.51 -5.44
CA ALA A 19 -13.71 9.80 -4.78
C ALA A 19 -13.75 11.10 -3.98
N LEU A 20 -14.29 12.18 -4.58
CA LEU A 20 -14.43 13.47 -3.91
C LEU A 20 -15.37 13.36 -2.70
N ASN A 21 -16.52 12.71 -2.87
CA ASN A 21 -17.46 12.50 -1.77
C ASN A 21 -16.85 11.68 -0.64
N ALA A 22 -16.18 10.58 -0.94
CA ALA A 22 -15.51 9.75 0.07
C ALA A 22 -14.43 10.54 0.83
N GLY A 23 -13.67 11.38 0.13
CA GLY A 23 -12.69 12.28 0.74
C GLY A 23 -13.35 13.30 1.67
N GLN A 24 -14.35 14.02 1.20
CA GLN A 24 -15.03 15.08 1.98
C GLN A 24 -15.79 14.51 3.19
N VAL A 25 -16.61 13.48 2.98
CA VAL A 25 -17.38 12.87 4.06
C VAL A 25 -16.45 12.23 5.09
N GLY A 26 -15.42 11.51 4.65
CA GLY A 26 -14.44 10.90 5.53
C GLY A 26 -13.68 11.95 6.36
N SER A 27 -13.24 13.05 5.74
CA SER A 27 -12.55 14.14 6.42
C SER A 27 -13.45 14.84 7.44
N MET A 28 -14.70 15.12 7.08
CA MET A 28 -15.67 15.73 7.98
C MET A 28 -15.92 14.84 9.20
N ARG A 29 -16.15 13.53 8.99
CA ARG A 29 -16.35 12.58 10.08
C ARG A 29 -15.13 12.45 10.98
N ALA A 30 -13.93 12.43 10.40
CA ALA A 30 -12.68 12.41 11.17
C ALA A 30 -12.54 13.68 12.02
N ALA A 31 -12.79 14.86 11.44
CA ALA A 31 -12.75 16.13 12.16
C ALA A 31 -13.77 16.19 13.32
N GLN A 32 -15.01 15.75 13.06
CA GLN A 32 -16.04 15.69 14.09
C GLN A 32 -15.65 14.73 15.23
N ARG A 33 -15.12 13.54 14.89
CA ARG A 33 -14.65 12.60 15.90
C ARG A 33 -13.50 13.17 16.73
N ILE A 34 -12.54 13.84 16.10
CA ILE A 34 -11.44 14.51 16.81
C ILE A 34 -12.00 15.58 17.77
N ALA A 35 -12.87 16.44 17.26
CA ALA A 35 -13.48 17.50 18.06
C ALA A 35 -14.31 16.96 19.23
N HIS A 36 -14.92 15.78 19.07
CA HIS A 36 -15.77 15.18 20.10
C HIS A 36 -14.99 14.40 21.17
N LEU A 37 -13.88 13.73 20.80
CA LEU A 37 -13.17 12.83 21.69
C LEU A 37 -11.88 13.40 22.29
N TYR A 38 -11.25 14.38 21.64
CA TYR A 38 -9.93 14.89 22.04
C TYR A 38 -10.04 16.31 22.59
N HIS A 39 -10.84 16.48 23.64
CA HIS A 39 -11.09 17.82 24.23
C HIS A 39 -9.95 18.36 25.09
N ASP A 40 -9.26 17.47 25.80
CA ASP A 40 -8.34 17.85 26.89
C ASP A 40 -6.97 17.17 26.80
N ASP A 41 -6.62 16.64 25.61
CA ASP A 41 -5.32 16.00 25.39
C ASP A 41 -4.23 17.07 25.29
N ALA A 42 -3.86 17.65 26.44
CA ALA A 42 -2.66 18.43 26.51
C ALA A 42 -1.46 17.53 26.17
N ILE A 43 -0.78 17.86 25.08
CA ILE A 43 0.46 17.16 24.72
C ILE A 43 1.48 17.48 25.80
N ASP A 44 2.01 16.47 26.49
CA ASP A 44 3.18 16.66 27.36
C ASP A 44 4.35 17.18 26.52
N ASP A 45 4.74 18.43 26.76
CA ASP A 45 5.84 19.10 26.05
C ASP A 45 7.13 18.28 26.09
N GLY A 46 7.40 17.60 27.18
CA GLY A 46 8.56 16.73 27.33
C GLY A 46 8.45 15.48 26.42
N ALA A 47 7.27 14.85 26.33
CA ALA A 47 7.04 13.73 25.44
C ALA A 47 7.13 14.15 23.98
N PHE A 48 6.54 15.30 23.62
CA PHE A 48 6.64 15.87 22.29
C PHE A 48 8.10 16.17 21.91
N ALA A 49 8.84 16.86 22.78
CA ALA A 49 10.25 17.19 22.54
C ALA A 49 11.11 15.93 22.34
N ARG A 50 10.90 14.87 23.12
CA ARG A 50 11.61 13.59 22.94
C ARG A 50 11.29 12.95 21.60
N ALA A 51 10.04 12.90 21.20
CA ALA A 51 9.60 12.33 19.93
C ALA A 51 10.14 13.14 18.74
N ALA A 52 10.05 14.48 18.81
CA ALA A 52 10.57 15.39 17.79
C ALA A 52 12.09 15.24 17.63
N GLN A 53 12.84 15.22 18.74
CA GLN A 53 14.29 15.00 18.69
C GLN A 53 14.68 13.64 18.13
N ALA A 54 13.91 12.58 18.42
CA ALA A 54 14.14 11.25 17.83
C ALA A 54 13.92 11.27 16.32
N ALA A 55 12.86 11.93 15.84
CA ALA A 55 12.59 12.11 14.42
C ALA A 55 13.70 12.92 13.73
N VAL A 56 14.09 14.07 14.30
CA VAL A 56 15.16 14.92 13.77
C VAL A 56 16.48 14.16 13.68
N ARG A 57 16.86 13.40 14.72
CA ARG A 57 18.08 12.57 14.66
C ARG A 57 18.00 11.51 13.56
N ARG A 58 16.86 10.86 13.41
CA ARG A 58 16.66 9.82 12.37
C ARG A 58 16.78 10.40 10.97
N PHE A 59 16.04 11.46 10.68
CA PHE A 59 16.06 12.10 9.36
C PHE A 59 17.37 12.81 9.07
N GLY A 60 17.95 13.50 10.07
CA GLY A 60 19.27 14.12 9.97
C GLY A 60 20.36 13.10 9.63
N GLY A 61 20.32 11.90 10.22
CA GLY A 61 21.23 10.82 9.88
C GLY A 61 21.09 10.33 8.44
N LEU A 62 19.87 10.24 7.92
CA LEU A 62 19.62 9.87 6.52
C LEU A 62 20.12 10.94 5.55
N ILE A 63 19.90 12.21 5.86
CA ILE A 63 20.37 13.34 5.07
C ILE A 63 21.92 13.38 5.05
N ALA A 64 22.56 13.31 6.21
CA ALA A 64 24.00 13.31 6.32
C ALA A 64 24.66 12.13 5.55
N ALA A 65 24.03 10.95 5.61
CA ALA A 65 24.50 9.79 4.84
C ALA A 65 24.38 9.99 3.33
N ALA A 66 23.35 10.72 2.85
CA ALA A 66 23.20 11.03 1.45
C ALA A 66 24.18 12.10 0.96
N GLU A 67 24.49 13.09 1.81
CA GLU A 67 25.46 14.18 1.52
C GLU A 67 26.92 13.72 1.58
N SER A 68 27.20 12.68 2.39
CA SER A 68 28.55 12.09 2.52
C SER A 68 28.45 10.56 2.36
N PRO A 69 28.12 10.08 1.15
CA PRO A 69 27.83 8.68 0.93
C PRO A 69 29.08 7.80 1.02
N ALA A 70 28.91 6.55 1.47
CA ALA A 70 29.93 5.52 1.35
C ALA A 70 30.25 5.23 -0.13
N ALA A 71 31.44 4.69 -0.40
CA ALA A 71 31.88 4.41 -1.78
C ALA A 71 30.92 3.45 -2.52
N GLU A 72 30.33 2.49 -1.78
CA GLU A 72 29.40 1.49 -2.28
C GLU A 72 27.93 1.94 -2.29
N ALA A 73 27.63 3.18 -1.87
CA ALA A 73 26.27 3.72 -1.84
C ALA A 73 25.61 3.68 -3.23
N LEU A 74 24.34 3.28 -3.26
CA LEU A 74 23.56 3.20 -4.49
C LEU A 74 23.15 4.60 -4.95
N ASP A 75 23.15 4.82 -6.26
CA ASP A 75 22.61 6.02 -6.86
C ASP A 75 21.07 6.06 -6.69
N ALA A 76 20.56 7.11 -6.03
CA ALA A 76 19.15 7.23 -5.69
C ALA A 76 18.24 7.23 -6.94
N GLN A 77 18.64 7.97 -7.98
CA GLN A 77 17.87 8.02 -9.23
C GLN A 77 17.91 6.69 -9.99
N ALA A 78 19.03 5.98 -9.96
CA ALA A 78 19.10 4.63 -10.54
C ALA A 78 18.18 3.67 -9.78
N VAL A 79 18.16 3.73 -8.46
CA VAL A 79 17.22 2.93 -7.62
C VAL A 79 15.78 3.21 -8.02
N VAL A 80 15.39 4.48 -8.18
CA VAL A 80 14.02 4.84 -8.61
C VAL A 80 13.69 4.26 -9.98
N ARG A 81 14.62 4.37 -10.96
CA ARG A 81 14.42 3.79 -12.30
C ARG A 81 14.26 2.27 -12.25
N ASP A 82 15.07 1.58 -11.47
CA ASP A 82 14.97 0.12 -11.30
C ASP A 82 13.63 -0.29 -10.70
N ILE A 83 13.14 0.46 -9.71
CA ILE A 83 11.82 0.26 -9.10
C ILE A 83 10.71 0.43 -10.15
N GLN A 84 10.74 1.52 -10.92
CA GLN A 84 9.75 1.80 -11.96
C GLN A 84 9.70 0.69 -13.02
N HIS A 85 10.85 0.26 -13.51
CA HIS A 85 10.94 -0.84 -14.48
C HIS A 85 10.41 -2.15 -13.90
N ARG A 86 10.83 -2.53 -12.71
CA ARG A 86 10.42 -3.76 -12.04
C ARG A 86 8.92 -3.79 -11.77
N MET A 87 8.38 -2.69 -11.24
CA MET A 87 6.94 -2.59 -10.96
C MET A 87 6.10 -2.61 -12.24
N SER A 88 6.53 -1.92 -13.29
CA SER A 88 5.83 -1.93 -14.57
C SER A 88 5.85 -3.31 -15.23
N ALA A 89 7.00 -4.00 -15.20
CA ALA A 89 7.16 -5.29 -15.85
C ALA A 89 6.43 -6.43 -15.12
N HIS A 90 6.36 -6.40 -13.79
CA HIS A 90 5.92 -7.56 -13.01
C HIS A 90 4.70 -7.33 -12.10
N ALA A 91 4.44 -6.09 -11.71
CA ALA A 91 3.30 -5.73 -10.86
C ALA A 91 2.25 -4.86 -11.59
N GLY A 92 2.43 -4.63 -12.88
CA GLY A 92 1.51 -3.87 -13.72
C GLY A 92 0.20 -4.61 -14.01
N MET A 93 -0.40 -4.30 -15.16
CA MET A 93 -1.70 -4.87 -15.56
C MET A 93 -1.61 -6.34 -15.95
N VAL A 94 -0.50 -6.79 -16.51
CA VAL A 94 -0.25 -8.19 -16.89
C VAL A 94 0.83 -8.74 -15.95
N ARG A 95 0.54 -9.85 -15.31
CA ARG A 95 1.38 -10.46 -14.28
C ARG A 95 1.56 -11.94 -14.51
N SER A 96 2.71 -12.48 -14.07
CA SER A 96 2.92 -13.92 -13.94
C SER A 96 3.43 -14.23 -12.53
N ALA A 97 3.09 -15.40 -11.99
CA ALA A 97 3.56 -15.81 -10.65
C ALA A 97 5.10 -15.86 -10.57
N ALA A 98 5.76 -16.35 -11.63
CA ALA A 98 7.21 -16.42 -11.71
C ALA A 98 7.85 -15.02 -11.73
N GLY A 99 7.31 -14.09 -12.54
CA GLY A 99 7.79 -12.72 -12.65
C GLY A 99 7.65 -11.95 -11.35
N VAL A 100 6.49 -12.05 -10.68
CA VAL A 100 6.27 -11.40 -9.38
C VAL A 100 7.21 -11.95 -8.30
N LYS A 101 7.41 -13.27 -8.27
CA LYS A 101 8.34 -13.92 -7.32
C LYS A 101 9.77 -13.42 -7.51
N ALA A 102 10.24 -13.35 -8.77
CA ALA A 102 11.57 -12.83 -9.10
C ALA A 102 11.70 -11.35 -8.70
N ALA A 103 10.72 -10.51 -9.08
CA ALA A 103 10.68 -9.11 -8.73
C ALA A 103 10.72 -8.86 -7.22
N LEU A 104 9.99 -9.67 -6.44
CA LEU A 104 10.02 -9.57 -4.96
C LEU A 104 11.40 -9.94 -4.40
N ALA A 105 12.08 -10.94 -4.96
CA ALA A 105 13.42 -11.30 -4.53
C ALA A 105 14.43 -10.17 -4.80
N GLU A 106 14.40 -9.60 -6.00
CA GLU A 106 15.24 -8.45 -6.38
C GLU A 106 14.96 -7.21 -5.52
N ALA A 107 13.68 -6.93 -5.24
CA ALA A 107 13.29 -5.82 -4.39
C ALA A 107 13.81 -5.96 -2.95
N ARG A 108 13.79 -7.18 -2.39
CA ARG A 108 14.37 -7.49 -1.07
C ARG A 108 15.89 -7.26 -1.05
N ASP A 109 16.57 -7.68 -2.11
CA ASP A 109 18.01 -7.49 -2.25
C ASP A 109 18.37 -6.00 -2.38
N GLN A 110 17.62 -5.26 -3.18
CA GLN A 110 17.75 -3.81 -3.31
C GLN A 110 17.52 -3.11 -1.97
N TRP A 111 16.48 -3.47 -1.23
CA TRP A 111 16.19 -2.91 0.10
C TRP A 111 17.33 -3.19 1.09
N LYS A 112 17.83 -4.42 1.13
CA LYS A 112 18.97 -4.79 1.96
C LYS A 112 20.20 -3.95 1.63
N ARG A 113 20.51 -3.76 0.34
CA ARG A 113 21.64 -2.94 -0.10
C ARG A 113 21.45 -1.47 0.29
N ILE A 114 20.25 -0.90 0.13
CA ILE A 114 19.94 0.47 0.57
C ILE A 114 20.24 0.63 2.05
N ARG A 115 19.86 -0.35 2.86
CA ARG A 115 20.07 -0.30 4.32
C ARG A 115 21.53 -0.48 4.76
N THR A 116 22.32 -1.22 4.02
CA THR A 116 23.71 -1.51 4.38
C THR A 116 24.70 -0.53 3.77
N ALA A 117 24.53 -0.15 2.52
CA ALA A 117 25.44 0.73 1.78
C ALA A 117 24.95 2.18 1.73
N GLY A 118 23.65 2.43 1.97
CA GLY A 118 23.07 3.75 1.86
C GLY A 118 22.76 4.19 0.43
N LEU A 119 22.38 5.44 0.28
CA LEU A 119 22.02 6.07 -0.97
C LEU A 119 22.88 7.32 -1.17
N LYS A 120 23.27 7.61 -2.40
CA LYS A 120 23.91 8.85 -2.83
C LYS A 120 22.98 9.62 -3.77
N GLY A 121 23.02 10.94 -3.65
CA GLY A 121 22.16 11.89 -4.35
C GLY A 121 21.87 13.08 -3.47
N SER A 122 20.94 13.94 -3.85
CA SER A 122 20.41 14.93 -2.93
C SER A 122 19.63 14.26 -1.79
N ALA A 123 19.50 14.93 -0.66
CA ALA A 123 18.73 14.42 0.48
C ALA A 123 17.30 14.02 0.11
N ILE A 124 16.66 14.81 -0.77
CA ILE A 124 15.29 14.54 -1.23
C ILE A 124 15.26 13.27 -2.10
N GLU A 125 16.16 13.13 -3.07
CA GLU A 125 16.24 11.95 -3.92
C GLU A 125 16.52 10.67 -3.13
N ALA A 126 17.39 10.74 -2.13
CA ALA A 126 17.68 9.60 -1.25
C ALA A 126 16.49 9.19 -0.40
N LEU A 127 15.76 10.17 0.17
CA LEU A 127 14.54 9.90 0.93
C LEU A 127 13.44 9.31 0.03
N GLU A 128 13.22 9.88 -1.14
CA GLU A 128 12.23 9.39 -2.12
C GLU A 128 12.55 7.96 -2.58
N ALA A 129 13.81 7.69 -2.96
CA ALA A 129 14.23 6.36 -3.37
C ALA A 129 14.03 5.33 -2.25
N ARG A 130 14.30 5.70 -0.99
CA ARG A 130 14.09 4.86 0.17
C ARG A 130 12.61 4.54 0.40
N GLU A 131 11.74 5.54 0.35
CA GLU A 131 10.31 5.37 0.52
C GLU A 131 9.70 4.51 -0.60
N LEU A 132 10.10 4.74 -1.85
CA LEU A 132 9.68 3.93 -2.99
C LEU A 132 10.17 2.48 -2.87
N ALA A 133 11.40 2.26 -2.39
CA ALA A 133 11.92 0.91 -2.18
C ALA A 133 11.14 0.14 -1.11
N LEU A 134 10.72 0.79 -0.03
CA LEU A 134 9.86 0.17 0.98
C LEU A 134 8.45 -0.08 0.43
N ALA A 135 7.88 0.89 -0.28
CA ALA A 135 6.55 0.78 -0.87
C ALA A 135 6.47 -0.38 -1.88
N GLN A 136 7.46 -0.51 -2.79
CA GLN A 136 7.46 -1.63 -3.74
C GLN A 136 7.49 -3.00 -3.04
N LEU A 137 8.22 -3.13 -1.93
CA LEU A 137 8.24 -4.37 -1.14
C LEU A 137 6.85 -4.70 -0.60
N GLY A 138 6.13 -3.72 -0.08
CA GLY A 138 4.76 -3.90 0.38
C GLY A 138 3.83 -4.35 -0.75
N PHE A 139 3.86 -3.67 -1.88
CA PHE A 139 3.05 -4.01 -3.05
C PHE A 139 3.40 -5.38 -3.62
N LEU A 140 4.68 -5.68 -3.83
CA LEU A 140 5.10 -6.99 -4.36
C LEU A 140 4.77 -8.12 -3.38
N THR A 141 4.87 -7.89 -2.07
CA THR A 141 4.44 -8.86 -1.06
C THR A 141 2.95 -9.13 -1.14
N ALA A 142 2.12 -8.08 -1.31
CA ALA A 142 0.68 -8.24 -1.50
C ALA A 142 0.35 -9.02 -2.76
N VAL A 143 0.97 -8.67 -3.89
CA VAL A 143 0.73 -9.32 -5.18
C VAL A 143 1.18 -10.79 -5.15
N ASP A 144 2.36 -11.08 -4.62
CA ASP A 144 2.87 -12.44 -4.46
C ASP A 144 1.94 -13.30 -3.57
N ALA A 145 1.48 -12.73 -2.46
CA ALA A 145 0.54 -13.42 -1.56
C ALA A 145 -0.82 -13.71 -2.24
N LEU A 146 -1.35 -12.78 -3.03
CA LEU A 146 -2.58 -13.00 -3.80
C LEU A 146 -2.41 -14.10 -4.85
N LEU A 147 -1.30 -14.07 -5.61
CA LEU A 147 -1.02 -15.07 -6.63
C LEU A 147 -0.82 -16.46 -6.02
N LYS A 148 -0.10 -16.57 -4.89
CA LYS A 148 0.06 -17.83 -4.14
C LYS A 148 -1.26 -18.41 -3.64
N ARG A 149 -2.25 -17.57 -3.37
CA ARG A 149 -3.61 -18.00 -3.01
C ARG A 149 -4.44 -18.38 -4.24
N GLY A 150 -3.89 -18.28 -5.43
CA GLY A 150 -4.57 -18.61 -6.67
C GLY A 150 -5.66 -17.61 -7.04
N SER A 151 -5.43 -16.31 -6.82
CA SER A 151 -6.44 -15.26 -7.10
C SER A 151 -6.87 -15.21 -8.57
N GLY A 152 -5.98 -15.57 -9.48
CA GLY A 152 -6.20 -15.41 -10.91
C GLY A 152 -6.33 -13.96 -11.35
N SER A 153 -6.85 -13.74 -12.53
CA SER A 153 -7.11 -12.43 -13.10
C SER A 153 -8.31 -11.77 -12.43
N ARG A 154 -8.20 -10.46 -12.15
CA ARG A 154 -9.28 -9.68 -11.53
C ARG A 154 -9.44 -8.34 -12.26
N GLY A 155 -10.36 -7.50 -11.81
CA GLY A 155 -10.69 -6.24 -12.48
C GLY A 155 -9.54 -5.26 -12.70
N SER A 156 -8.41 -5.39 -11.98
CA SER A 156 -7.24 -4.51 -12.11
C SER A 156 -6.05 -5.14 -12.82
N HIS A 157 -6.08 -6.46 -13.08
CA HIS A 157 -4.93 -7.16 -13.65
C HIS A 157 -5.32 -8.49 -14.28
N LEU A 158 -4.47 -8.94 -15.20
CA LEU A 158 -4.51 -10.24 -15.84
C LEU A 158 -3.33 -11.08 -15.35
N VAL A 159 -3.57 -12.36 -15.10
CA VAL A 159 -2.53 -13.30 -14.67
C VAL A 159 -2.29 -14.30 -15.80
N THR A 160 -1.10 -14.25 -16.38
CA THR A 160 -0.69 -15.20 -17.42
C THR A 160 -0.33 -16.54 -16.80
N ASP A 161 -0.82 -17.61 -17.42
CA ASP A 161 -0.52 -18.99 -17.05
C ASP A 161 -0.69 -19.90 -18.27
N PRO A 162 0.22 -20.86 -18.52
CA PRO A 162 0.10 -21.78 -19.64
C PRO A 162 -1.19 -22.62 -19.64
N SER A 163 -1.79 -22.86 -18.48
CA SER A 163 -3.07 -23.58 -18.34
C SER A 163 -4.30 -22.68 -18.57
N GLY A 164 -4.09 -21.38 -18.77
CA GLY A 164 -5.15 -20.41 -18.96
C GLY A 164 -5.81 -20.45 -20.33
N GLU A 165 -6.85 -19.64 -20.50
CA GLU A 165 -7.58 -19.50 -21.76
C GLU A 165 -6.98 -18.37 -22.61
N LEU A 166 -7.01 -18.55 -23.94
CA LEU A 166 -6.69 -17.49 -24.89
C LEU A 166 -7.91 -16.58 -25.05
N PRO A 167 -7.77 -15.27 -24.84
CA PRO A 167 -8.88 -14.32 -25.04
C PRO A 167 -9.28 -14.18 -26.51
N HIS A 168 -8.37 -14.48 -27.43
CA HIS A 168 -8.64 -14.49 -28.87
C HIS A 168 -7.72 -15.50 -29.58
N ARG A 169 -8.26 -16.19 -30.57
CA ARG A 169 -7.58 -17.27 -31.32
C ARG A 169 -6.31 -16.84 -32.07
N ASP A 170 -6.19 -15.55 -32.38
CA ASP A 170 -5.07 -14.99 -33.14
C ASP A 170 -3.91 -14.55 -32.23
N LEU A 171 -4.05 -14.71 -30.90
CA LEU A 171 -2.99 -14.42 -29.93
C LEU A 171 -2.11 -15.67 -29.72
N GLY A 172 -0.84 -15.41 -29.39
CA GLY A 172 0.10 -16.46 -29.00
C GLY A 172 -0.18 -17.02 -27.60
N ASP A 173 0.41 -18.18 -27.28
CA ASP A 173 0.20 -18.88 -26.00
C ASP A 173 0.67 -18.05 -24.78
N GLU A 174 1.55 -17.07 -24.96
CA GLU A 174 1.97 -16.13 -23.92
C GLU A 174 0.83 -15.25 -23.40
N TRP A 175 -0.29 -15.16 -24.13
CA TRP A 175 -1.51 -14.43 -23.76
C TRP A 175 -2.58 -15.31 -23.14
N ARG A 176 -2.22 -16.50 -22.65
CA ARG A 176 -3.14 -17.31 -21.84
C ARG A 176 -3.29 -16.74 -20.45
N PHE A 177 -4.53 -16.52 -20.02
CA PHE A 177 -4.87 -15.98 -18.73
C PHE A 177 -5.75 -16.92 -17.92
N ILE A 178 -5.46 -17.06 -16.64
CA ILE A 178 -6.36 -17.73 -15.70
C ILE A 178 -7.45 -16.77 -15.24
N GLY A 179 -8.67 -17.26 -15.13
CA GLY A 179 -9.83 -16.51 -14.63
C GLY A 179 -9.75 -16.18 -13.15
N GLU A 180 -10.67 -15.35 -12.67
CA GLU A 180 -10.77 -14.99 -11.26
C GLU A 180 -11.16 -16.16 -10.38
N ASN A 181 -10.49 -16.34 -9.26
CA ASN A 181 -10.93 -17.24 -8.21
C ASN A 181 -12.00 -16.54 -7.34
N LEU A 182 -13.26 -16.88 -7.58
CA LEU A 182 -14.41 -16.25 -6.91
C LEU A 182 -14.45 -16.54 -5.40
N ALA A 183 -13.82 -17.62 -4.93
CA ALA A 183 -13.78 -17.96 -3.51
C ALA A 183 -13.04 -16.92 -2.66
N LEU A 184 -12.17 -16.11 -3.28
CA LEU A 184 -11.44 -15.06 -2.59
C LEU A 184 -12.17 -13.71 -2.54
N ARG A 185 -13.42 -13.63 -3.02
CA ARG A 185 -14.19 -12.37 -2.98
C ARG A 185 -14.64 -11.96 -1.59
N ASP A 186 -14.80 -12.93 -0.70
CA ASP A 186 -15.20 -12.71 0.70
C ASP A 186 -13.99 -12.52 1.64
N GLU A 187 -12.82 -12.20 1.08
CA GLU A 187 -11.61 -11.95 1.84
C GLU A 187 -10.93 -10.65 1.41
N ILE A 188 -10.36 -9.96 2.38
CA ILE A 188 -9.49 -8.81 2.18
C ILE A 188 -8.08 -9.24 2.60
N LEU A 189 -7.12 -9.15 1.67
CA LEU A 189 -5.72 -9.34 2.01
C LEU A 189 -5.18 -8.05 2.62
N THR A 190 -4.66 -8.14 3.84
CA THR A 190 -3.95 -7.07 4.51
C THR A 190 -2.45 -7.33 4.48
N VAL A 191 -1.67 -6.26 4.35
CA VAL A 191 -0.20 -6.31 4.41
C VAL A 191 0.23 -5.31 5.45
N THR A 192 1.02 -5.77 6.42
CA THR A 192 1.50 -4.95 7.53
C THR A 192 3.02 -5.00 7.57
N TYR A 193 3.65 -3.83 7.70
CA TYR A 193 5.09 -3.72 7.91
C TYR A 193 5.41 -3.73 9.39
N ASP A 194 6.25 -4.67 9.81
CA ASP A 194 6.86 -4.69 11.13
C ASP A 194 8.23 -4.02 11.06
N ALA A 195 8.33 -2.82 11.63
CA ALA A 195 9.55 -2.04 11.61
C ALA A 195 10.68 -2.63 12.49
N ALA A 196 10.33 -3.42 13.51
CA ALA A 196 11.32 -4.08 14.37
C ALA A 196 11.93 -5.31 13.67
N ALA A 197 11.10 -6.07 12.99
CA ALA A 197 11.53 -7.24 12.21
C ALA A 197 12.03 -6.85 10.80
N ASP A 198 11.80 -5.62 10.34
CA ASP A 198 12.04 -5.16 8.97
C ASP A 198 11.42 -6.09 7.92
N ALA A 199 10.18 -6.46 8.15
CA ALA A 199 9.48 -7.45 7.35
C ALA A 199 8.01 -7.10 7.13
N PHE A 200 7.48 -7.54 5.99
CA PHE A 200 6.05 -7.50 5.72
C PHE A 200 5.39 -8.83 6.07
N THR A 201 4.26 -8.76 6.74
CA THR A 201 3.36 -9.89 6.99
C THR A 201 2.06 -9.72 6.24
N THR A 202 1.41 -10.83 5.90
CA THR A 202 0.13 -10.83 5.20
C THR A 202 -0.91 -11.61 5.99
N ALA A 203 -2.14 -11.13 6.03
CA ALA A 203 -3.26 -11.83 6.63
C ALA A 203 -4.51 -11.68 5.76
N ALA A 204 -5.34 -12.71 5.71
CA ALA A 204 -6.67 -12.63 5.13
C ALA A 204 -7.68 -12.32 6.25
N VAL A 205 -8.51 -11.31 6.03
CA VAL A 205 -9.57 -10.91 6.96
C VAL A 205 -10.91 -10.90 6.23
N ALA A 206 -11.98 -11.23 6.94
CA ALA A 206 -13.32 -11.10 6.39
C ALA A 206 -13.68 -9.62 6.20
N PRO A 207 -14.37 -9.25 5.11
CA PRO A 207 -14.90 -7.90 4.95
C PRO A 207 -15.96 -7.64 6.01
N ARG A 208 -15.97 -6.41 6.55
CA ARG A 208 -17.07 -5.99 7.40
C ARG A 208 -18.32 -5.85 6.53
N ARG A 209 -19.31 -6.68 6.80
CA ARG A 209 -20.59 -6.59 6.11
C ARG A 209 -21.40 -5.41 6.65
N ALA A 210 -22.06 -4.67 5.77
CA ALA A 210 -23.10 -3.74 6.19
C ALA A 210 -24.29 -4.55 6.72
N GLU A 211 -24.91 -4.08 7.80
CA GLU A 211 -26.16 -4.65 8.24
C GLU A 211 -27.21 -4.42 7.15
N ALA A 212 -27.87 -5.50 6.75
CA ALA A 212 -28.96 -5.44 5.78
C ALA A 212 -30.25 -5.06 6.50
N THR A 213 -30.36 -3.79 6.91
CA THR A 213 -31.60 -3.23 7.46
C THR A 213 -32.11 -2.18 6.49
N ASP A 214 -33.41 -2.19 6.20
CA ASP A 214 -34.05 -1.23 5.31
C ASP A 214 -34.05 0.20 5.89
N ASP A 215 -33.86 0.33 7.19
CA ASP A 215 -33.85 1.55 8.00
C ASP A 215 -32.42 2.03 8.36
N TRP A 216 -31.42 1.59 7.60
CA TRP A 216 -30.03 1.97 7.82
C TRP A 216 -29.81 3.49 7.83
N PHE A 217 -30.46 4.21 6.94
CA PHE A 217 -30.33 5.66 6.82
C PHE A 217 -30.92 6.36 8.05
N GLU A 218 -32.13 6.00 8.44
CA GLU A 218 -32.85 6.57 9.59
C GLU A 218 -32.10 6.34 10.89
N ASN A 219 -31.60 5.12 11.10
CA ASN A 219 -30.83 4.75 12.28
C ASN A 219 -29.50 5.50 12.34
N THR A 220 -28.78 5.59 11.20
CA THR A 220 -27.52 6.32 11.12
C THR A 220 -27.73 7.81 11.31
N TRP A 221 -28.83 8.36 10.76
CA TRP A 221 -29.15 9.78 10.91
C TRP A 221 -29.55 10.12 12.35
N ALA A 222 -30.32 9.27 13.01
CA ALA A 222 -30.65 9.42 14.41
C ALA A 222 -29.39 9.39 15.29
N ALA A 223 -28.54 8.37 15.10
CA ALA A 223 -27.27 8.24 15.81
C ALA A 223 -26.30 9.42 15.56
N TYR A 224 -26.30 9.99 14.37
CA TYR A 224 -25.53 11.21 14.08
C TYR A 224 -26.05 12.40 14.90
N ARG A 225 -27.37 12.63 14.94
CA ARG A 225 -27.97 13.73 15.71
C ARG A 225 -27.73 13.60 17.21
N ASP A 226 -27.74 12.37 17.69
CA ASP A 226 -27.53 12.05 19.11
C ASP A 226 -26.04 11.94 19.48
N ALA A 227 -25.13 12.25 18.54
CA ALA A 227 -23.68 12.16 18.68
C ALA A 227 -23.18 10.74 19.09
N SER A 228 -23.95 9.70 18.82
CA SER A 228 -23.61 8.32 19.22
C SER A 228 -22.80 7.55 18.17
N VAL A 229 -22.56 8.14 16.99
CA VAL A 229 -21.70 7.57 15.93
C VAL A 229 -20.26 8.07 15.95
N PHE A 230 -19.89 8.89 16.92
CA PHE A 230 -18.56 9.48 17.05
C PHE A 230 -17.71 8.74 18.06
#